data_3db53331ca090ca860dfe9731cf34042
#
_entry.id   3db53331ca090ca860dfe9731cf34042
#
_cell.length_a   1.000
_cell.length_b   1.000
_cell.length_c   1.000
_cell.angle_alpha   90.00
_cell.angle_beta   90.00
_cell.angle_gamma   90.00
#
_symmetry.space_group_name_H-M   'P 1'
#
loop_
_entity.id
_entity.type
_entity.pdbx_description
1 polymer ?
#
loop_
_entity_poly.entity_id
_entity_poly.type
_entity_poly.pdbx_seq_one_letter_code
_entity_poly.pdbx_strand_id
1 'polypeptide(L)'
;MPLRIPICAFGAKTGILCAKCQAKLTAGQITNSDILVSKVLVKLAESIPDLNKMGFSRSYEVEGNYVLEMEQPDATVIRSKPEIKQKLEEMLKGKVWVIGTSNSDRQFLEELFYPIRILTVNTVWLPDGSKLTKVIIPGRKSERLRGEIEALKKIVKQVKGIELMVESEKEAMLRM
;
A
#
# COMPACT_ATOMS: atom_id res chain seq x y z
N MET A 1 0.07 -17.29 -17.48
CA MET A 1 -0.27 -17.67 -16.09
C MET A 1 -1.29 -16.71 -15.51
N PRO A 2 -2.25 -17.21 -14.73
CA PRO A 2 -3.22 -16.32 -14.09
C PRO A 2 -2.57 -15.51 -12.97
N LEU A 3 -3.18 -14.37 -12.68
CA LEU A 3 -2.79 -13.51 -11.57
C LEU A 3 -2.79 -14.31 -10.25
N ARG A 4 -1.72 -14.20 -9.50
CA ARG A 4 -1.61 -14.84 -8.18
C ARG A 4 -2.30 -13.95 -7.14
N ILE A 5 -3.31 -14.51 -6.48
CA ILE A 5 -4.13 -13.80 -5.48
C ILE A 5 -4.35 -14.67 -4.25
N PRO A 6 -4.70 -14.08 -3.09
CA PRO A 6 -4.89 -14.86 -1.86
C PRO A 6 -6.15 -15.70 -1.81
N ILE A 7 -7.07 -15.52 -2.76
CA ILE A 7 -8.28 -16.34 -2.88
C ILE A 7 -8.27 -17.13 -4.19
N CYS A 8 -9.15 -18.11 -4.32
CA CYS A 8 -9.23 -18.88 -5.56
C CYS A 8 -9.80 -18.05 -6.71
N ALA A 9 -9.47 -18.41 -7.94
CA ALA A 9 -9.95 -17.71 -9.14
C ALA A 9 -11.47 -17.69 -9.24
N PHE A 10 -12.11 -18.77 -8.87
CA PHE A 10 -13.57 -18.87 -8.88
C PHE A 10 -14.20 -17.83 -7.95
N GLY A 11 -13.69 -17.72 -6.71
CA GLY A 11 -14.19 -16.73 -5.76
C GLY A 11 -13.95 -15.30 -6.22
N ALA A 12 -12.80 -15.04 -6.86
CA ALA A 12 -12.50 -13.72 -7.39
C ALA A 12 -13.42 -13.32 -8.55
N LYS A 13 -13.81 -14.28 -9.40
CA LYS A 13 -14.67 -14.01 -10.54
C LYS A 13 -16.15 -13.91 -10.18
N THR A 14 -16.62 -14.80 -9.31
CA THR A 14 -18.05 -14.92 -9.00
C THR A 14 -18.47 -14.14 -7.76
N GLY A 15 -17.55 -13.80 -6.89
CA GLY A 15 -17.84 -13.18 -5.61
C GLY A 15 -18.30 -14.17 -4.54
N ILE A 16 -18.34 -15.45 -4.87
CA ILE A 16 -18.75 -16.52 -3.94
C ILE A 16 -17.50 -17.24 -3.46
N LEU A 17 -17.24 -17.22 -2.16
CA LEU A 17 -16.09 -17.88 -1.58
C LEU A 17 -16.30 -19.38 -1.48
N CYS A 18 -15.29 -20.16 -1.86
CA CYS A 18 -15.30 -21.59 -1.61
C CYS A 18 -15.05 -21.87 -0.12
N ALA A 19 -15.25 -23.12 0.30
CA ALA A 19 -15.07 -23.49 1.71
C ALA A 19 -13.68 -23.16 2.24
N LYS A 20 -12.63 -23.35 1.43
CA LYS A 20 -11.24 -23.04 1.82
C LYS A 20 -11.04 -21.54 2.01
N CYS A 21 -11.55 -20.72 1.09
CA CYS A 21 -11.40 -19.27 1.19
C CYS A 21 -12.22 -18.71 2.35
N GLN A 22 -13.42 -19.24 2.57
CA GLN A 22 -14.25 -18.87 3.71
C GLN A 22 -13.53 -19.20 5.02
N ALA A 23 -12.88 -20.36 5.11
CA ALA A 23 -12.10 -20.74 6.27
C ALA A 23 -10.92 -19.79 6.53
N LYS A 24 -10.24 -19.36 5.47
CA LYS A 24 -9.15 -18.37 5.58
C LYS A 24 -9.68 -17.03 6.12
N LEU A 25 -10.84 -16.60 5.66
CA LEU A 25 -11.46 -15.36 6.12
C LEU A 25 -11.83 -15.46 7.61
N THR A 26 -12.45 -16.56 8.01
CA THR A 26 -12.83 -16.80 9.40
C THR A 26 -11.62 -16.90 10.32
N ALA A 27 -10.53 -17.50 9.84
CA ALA A 27 -9.27 -17.62 10.60
C ALA A 27 -8.45 -16.33 10.64
N GLY A 28 -8.86 -15.28 9.92
CA GLY A 28 -8.13 -14.02 9.87
C GLY A 28 -6.90 -14.02 8.96
N GLN A 29 -6.72 -15.06 8.15
CA GLN A 29 -5.60 -15.14 7.21
C GLN A 29 -5.77 -14.21 6.02
N ILE A 30 -7.02 -13.91 5.66
CA ILE A 30 -7.37 -12.91 4.65
C ILE A 30 -8.43 -11.98 5.22
N THR A 31 -8.59 -10.81 4.61
CA THR A 31 -9.56 -9.80 5.04
C THR A 31 -10.56 -9.53 3.92
N ASN A 32 -11.64 -8.82 4.25
CA ASN A 32 -12.61 -8.39 3.24
C ASN A 32 -11.97 -7.50 2.18
N SER A 33 -10.98 -6.67 2.56
CA SER A 33 -10.25 -5.86 1.59
C SER A 33 -9.42 -6.72 0.64
N ASP A 34 -8.82 -7.82 1.12
CA ASP A 34 -8.10 -8.76 0.26
C ASP A 34 -9.01 -9.36 -0.80
N ILE A 35 -10.22 -9.72 -0.41
CA ILE A 35 -11.23 -10.28 -1.33
C ILE A 35 -11.65 -9.24 -2.35
N LEU A 36 -11.95 -8.03 -1.92
CA LEU A 36 -12.36 -6.94 -2.81
C LEU A 36 -11.28 -6.61 -3.82
N VAL A 37 -10.04 -6.44 -3.36
CA VAL A 37 -8.90 -6.12 -4.24
C VAL A 37 -8.64 -7.26 -5.22
N SER A 38 -8.75 -8.51 -4.77
CA SER A 38 -8.58 -9.67 -5.66
C SER A 38 -9.61 -9.66 -6.79
N LYS A 39 -10.87 -9.35 -6.48
CA LYS A 39 -11.92 -9.24 -7.50
C LYS A 39 -11.62 -8.12 -8.50
N VAL A 40 -11.20 -6.98 -8.01
CA VAL A 40 -10.87 -5.82 -8.84
C VAL A 40 -9.68 -6.14 -9.76
N LEU A 41 -8.63 -6.75 -9.22
CA LEU A 41 -7.45 -7.10 -10.00
C LEU A 41 -7.75 -8.14 -11.08
N VAL A 42 -8.55 -9.15 -10.78
CA VAL A 42 -8.95 -10.17 -11.77
C VAL A 42 -9.74 -9.51 -12.90
N LYS A 43 -10.64 -8.61 -12.58
CA LYS A 43 -11.41 -7.88 -13.58
C LYS A 43 -10.54 -6.99 -14.44
N LEU A 44 -9.58 -6.27 -13.83
CA LEU A 44 -8.63 -5.44 -14.56
C LEU A 44 -7.69 -6.27 -15.44
N ALA A 45 -7.34 -7.48 -15.03
CA ALA A 45 -6.46 -8.36 -15.81
C ALA A 45 -7.09 -8.75 -17.15
N GLU A 46 -8.40 -8.68 -17.29
CA GLU A 46 -9.08 -8.90 -18.56
C GLU A 46 -8.76 -7.78 -19.55
N SER A 47 -8.60 -6.56 -19.06
CA SER A 47 -8.27 -5.38 -19.90
C SER A 47 -6.76 -5.14 -19.96
N ILE A 48 -6.02 -5.53 -18.95
CA ILE A 48 -4.58 -5.30 -18.83
C ILE A 48 -3.89 -6.65 -18.63
N PRO A 49 -3.52 -7.34 -19.74
CA PRO A 49 -2.97 -8.71 -19.65
C PRO A 49 -1.69 -8.82 -18.81
N ASP A 50 -0.91 -7.74 -18.68
CA ASP A 50 0.32 -7.75 -17.87
C ASP A 50 0.05 -8.10 -16.42
N LEU A 51 -1.14 -7.80 -15.91
CA LEU A 51 -1.52 -8.14 -14.54
C LEU A 51 -1.56 -9.66 -14.29
N ASN A 52 -1.81 -10.47 -15.33
CA ASN A 52 -1.86 -11.91 -15.20
C ASN A 52 -0.51 -12.53 -14.80
N LYS A 53 0.58 -11.79 -14.97
CA LYS A 53 1.93 -12.26 -14.60
C LYS A 53 2.32 -11.85 -13.18
N MET A 54 1.47 -11.10 -12.50
CA MET A 54 1.79 -10.49 -11.22
C MET A 54 1.26 -11.28 -10.03
N GLY A 55 1.78 -10.96 -8.85
CA GLY A 55 1.35 -11.57 -7.59
C GLY A 55 0.92 -10.52 -6.58
N PHE A 56 -0.33 -10.65 -6.13
CA PHE A 56 -0.90 -9.84 -5.07
C PHE A 56 -0.91 -10.66 -3.79
N SER A 57 -0.32 -10.12 -2.71
CA SER A 57 -0.19 -10.85 -1.44
C SER A 57 -1.27 -10.49 -0.45
N ARG A 58 -1.46 -9.19 -0.22
CA ARG A 58 -2.40 -8.73 0.80
C ARG A 58 -2.71 -7.25 0.60
N SER A 59 -3.82 -6.81 1.18
CA SER A 59 -4.17 -5.40 1.18
C SER A 59 -4.54 -4.92 2.58
N TYR A 60 -4.49 -3.61 2.76
CA TYR A 60 -4.93 -2.94 3.98
C TYR A 60 -5.92 -1.86 3.60
N GLU A 61 -7.01 -1.78 4.31
CA GLU A 61 -7.98 -0.67 4.16
C GLU A 61 -7.82 0.28 5.34
N VAL A 62 -7.60 1.55 5.05
CA VAL A 62 -7.47 2.59 6.05
C VAL A 62 -8.35 3.77 5.66
N GLU A 63 -9.47 3.93 6.35
CA GLU A 63 -10.42 5.02 6.11
C GLU A 63 -10.85 5.19 4.65
N GLY A 64 -11.17 4.09 3.99
CA GLY A 64 -11.61 4.11 2.59
C GLY A 64 -10.49 4.17 1.58
N ASN A 65 -9.24 4.17 2.03
CA ASN A 65 -8.07 4.09 1.16
C ASN A 65 -7.46 2.70 1.24
N TYR A 66 -6.73 2.30 0.20
CA TYR A 66 -6.21 0.95 0.09
C TYR A 66 -4.70 0.94 -0.12
N VAL A 67 -4.03 0.02 0.56
CA VAL A 67 -2.61 -0.24 0.35
C VAL A 67 -2.49 -1.69 -0.14
N LEU A 68 -1.94 -1.86 -1.33
CA LEU A 68 -1.76 -3.16 -1.96
C LEU A 68 -0.32 -3.62 -1.79
N GLU A 69 -0.14 -4.80 -1.22
CA GLU A 69 1.17 -5.43 -1.12
C GLU A 69 1.32 -6.46 -2.24
N MET A 70 2.24 -6.18 -3.16
CA MET A 70 2.53 -7.00 -4.33
C MET A 70 3.93 -7.61 -4.18
N GLU A 71 4.22 -8.64 -4.97
CA GLU A 71 5.59 -9.13 -5.08
C GLU A 71 6.50 -8.01 -5.60
N GLN A 72 7.77 -7.97 -5.18
CA GLN A 72 8.65 -6.82 -5.41
C GLN A 72 8.74 -6.34 -6.87
N PRO A 73 9.05 -7.17 -7.86
CA PRO A 73 9.13 -6.63 -9.23
C PRO A 73 7.78 -6.12 -9.73
N ASP A 74 6.68 -6.72 -9.29
CA ASP A 74 5.34 -6.36 -9.72
C ASP A 74 4.91 -5.01 -9.16
N ALA A 75 5.22 -4.74 -7.90
CA ALA A 75 4.93 -3.46 -7.26
C ALA A 75 5.59 -2.31 -8.02
N THR A 76 6.84 -2.48 -8.41
CA THR A 76 7.57 -1.47 -9.19
C THR A 76 6.91 -1.21 -10.53
N VAL A 77 6.48 -2.26 -11.23
CA VAL A 77 5.80 -2.14 -12.52
C VAL A 77 4.50 -1.35 -12.37
N ILE A 78 3.69 -1.67 -11.37
CA ILE A 78 2.41 -0.97 -11.16
C ILE A 78 2.64 0.50 -10.80
N ARG A 79 3.60 0.80 -9.94
CA ARG A 79 3.93 2.20 -9.59
C ARG A 79 4.38 3.00 -10.78
N SER A 80 5.06 2.38 -11.75
CA SER A 80 5.53 3.06 -12.95
C SER A 80 4.43 3.27 -14.00
N LYS A 81 3.26 2.68 -13.81
CA LYS A 81 2.12 2.77 -14.74
C LYS A 81 0.94 3.48 -14.09
N PRO A 82 0.85 4.82 -14.21
CA PRO A 82 -0.22 5.59 -13.56
C PRO A 82 -1.63 5.17 -13.99
N GLU A 83 -1.81 4.68 -15.21
CA GLU A 83 -3.11 4.24 -15.70
C GLU A 83 -3.67 3.06 -14.92
N ILE A 84 -2.82 2.14 -14.47
CA ILE A 84 -3.26 1.01 -13.65
C ILE A 84 -3.72 1.49 -12.28
N LYS A 85 -2.93 2.36 -11.67
CA LYS A 85 -3.25 2.96 -10.37
C LYS A 85 -4.58 3.72 -10.45
N GLN A 86 -4.76 4.52 -11.49
CA GLN A 86 -5.97 5.30 -11.68
C GLN A 86 -7.21 4.40 -11.78
N LYS A 87 -7.13 3.33 -12.55
CA LYS A 87 -8.23 2.37 -12.68
C LYS A 87 -8.55 1.69 -11.36
N LEU A 88 -7.52 1.33 -10.59
CA LEU A 88 -7.70 0.75 -9.26
C LEU A 88 -8.44 1.73 -8.33
N GLU A 89 -8.04 2.99 -8.34
CA GLU A 89 -8.68 4.01 -7.53
C GLU A 89 -10.15 4.23 -7.91
N GLU A 90 -10.46 4.20 -9.20
CA GLU A 90 -11.83 4.31 -9.70
C GLU A 90 -12.69 3.12 -9.25
N MET A 91 -12.17 1.92 -9.35
CA MET A 91 -12.91 0.71 -9.02
C MET A 91 -13.06 0.48 -7.52
N LEU A 92 -12.04 0.86 -6.74
CA LEU A 92 -12.06 0.74 -5.28
C LEU A 92 -12.68 1.95 -4.59
N LYS A 93 -12.88 3.05 -5.33
CA LYS A 93 -13.47 4.30 -4.82
C LYS A 93 -12.68 4.90 -3.65
N GLY A 94 -11.37 4.86 -3.75
CA GLY A 94 -10.47 5.42 -2.76
C GLY A 94 -9.07 5.55 -3.32
N LYS A 95 -8.17 6.18 -2.57
CA LYS A 95 -6.77 6.28 -2.97
C LYS A 95 -6.10 4.93 -2.80
N VAL A 96 -5.15 4.65 -3.69
CA VAL A 96 -4.42 3.39 -3.71
C VAL A 96 -2.92 3.65 -3.65
N TRP A 97 -2.25 2.98 -2.73
CA TRP A 97 -0.79 2.93 -2.66
C TRP A 97 -0.37 1.50 -2.91
N VAL A 98 0.71 1.31 -3.66
CA VAL A 98 1.23 -0.01 -4.00
C VAL A 98 2.64 -0.15 -3.41
N ILE A 99 2.83 -1.17 -2.59
CA ILE A 99 4.10 -1.48 -1.96
C ILE A 99 4.52 -2.90 -2.32
N GLY A 100 5.81 -3.15 -2.28
CA GLY A 100 6.34 -4.50 -2.46
C GLY A 100 6.51 -5.21 -1.12
N THR A 101 6.57 -6.52 -1.16
CA THR A 101 6.93 -7.30 0.02
C THR A 101 8.35 -6.93 0.43
N SER A 102 8.52 -6.42 1.64
CA SER A 102 9.81 -5.94 2.13
C SER A 102 9.93 -6.12 3.62
N ASN A 103 11.14 -6.41 4.07
CA ASN A 103 11.46 -6.52 5.50
C ASN A 103 12.04 -5.22 6.07
N SER A 104 12.30 -4.22 5.21
CA SER A 104 12.93 -2.96 5.61
C SER A 104 11.88 -1.85 5.76
N ASP A 105 11.87 -1.20 6.92
CA ASP A 105 10.98 -0.05 7.16
C ASP A 105 11.31 1.09 6.21
N ARG A 106 12.59 1.29 5.92
CA ARG A 106 13.03 2.34 4.99
C ARG A 106 12.49 2.10 3.60
N GLN A 107 12.63 0.88 3.08
CA GLN A 107 12.12 0.52 1.76
C GLN A 107 10.60 0.67 1.70
N PHE A 108 9.90 0.24 2.74
CA PHE A 108 8.46 0.41 2.85
C PHE A 108 8.06 1.88 2.73
N LEU A 109 8.73 2.76 3.46
CA LEU A 109 8.45 4.19 3.42
C LEU A 109 8.78 4.81 2.07
N GLU A 110 9.89 4.41 1.45
CA GLU A 110 10.28 4.91 0.13
C GLU A 110 9.24 4.54 -0.93
N GLU A 111 8.73 3.33 -0.88
CA GLU A 111 7.68 2.87 -1.79
C GLU A 111 6.35 3.58 -1.53
N LEU A 112 5.99 3.77 -0.27
CA LEU A 112 4.75 4.43 0.12
C LEU A 112 4.72 5.90 -0.30
N PHE A 113 5.86 6.59 -0.20
CA PHE A 113 5.97 8.00 -0.59
C PHE A 113 6.20 8.20 -2.09
N TYR A 114 6.47 7.15 -2.85
CA TYR A 114 6.68 7.27 -4.30
C TYR A 114 5.58 8.13 -4.96
N PRO A 115 5.88 9.04 -5.89
CA PRO A 115 7.18 9.31 -6.53
C PRO A 115 8.07 10.32 -5.76
N ILE A 116 7.70 10.69 -4.55
CA ILE A 116 8.47 11.63 -3.74
C ILE A 116 9.67 10.89 -3.15
N ARG A 117 10.85 11.46 -3.36
CA ARG A 117 12.08 10.89 -2.85
C ARG A 117 12.25 11.22 -1.37
N ILE A 118 12.60 10.22 -0.58
CA ILE A 118 12.92 10.43 0.83
C ILE A 118 14.41 10.75 0.97
N LEU A 119 14.73 11.85 1.62
CA LEU A 119 16.11 12.25 1.87
C LEU A 119 16.70 11.53 3.08
N THR A 120 15.95 11.49 4.17
CA THR A 120 16.43 10.95 5.44
C THR A 120 15.30 10.25 6.17
N VAL A 121 15.61 9.11 6.79
CA VAL A 121 14.72 8.39 7.69
C VAL A 121 15.44 8.21 9.02
N ASN A 122 14.92 8.81 10.08
CA ASN A 122 15.47 8.69 11.42
C ASN A 122 14.45 8.01 12.34
N THR A 123 14.89 7.00 13.06
CA THR A 123 14.04 6.29 14.01
C THR A 123 14.50 6.58 15.42
N VAL A 124 13.55 6.97 16.28
CA VAL A 124 13.79 7.25 17.68
C VAL A 124 12.89 6.34 18.52
N TRP A 125 13.47 5.70 19.54
CA TRP A 125 12.70 4.93 20.50
C TRP A 125 12.26 5.84 21.63
N LEU A 126 10.97 5.86 21.91
CA LEU A 126 10.40 6.68 22.97
C LEU A 126 10.44 5.93 24.31
N PRO A 127 10.38 6.66 25.46
CA PRO A 127 10.45 6.02 26.78
C PRO A 127 9.35 4.99 27.06
N ASP A 128 8.20 5.11 26.38
CA ASP A 128 7.10 4.15 26.53
C ASP A 128 7.28 2.87 25.69
N GLY A 129 8.43 2.74 24.99
CA GLY A 129 8.73 1.60 24.13
C GLY A 129 8.23 1.76 22.70
N SER A 130 7.51 2.84 22.38
CA SER A 130 7.04 3.09 21.02
C SER A 130 8.18 3.62 20.14
N LYS A 131 7.98 3.53 18.84
CA LYS A 131 8.97 3.90 17.84
C LYS A 131 8.45 5.09 17.03
N LEU A 132 9.19 6.18 17.03
CA LEU A 132 8.90 7.36 16.21
C LEU A 132 9.85 7.39 15.03
N THR A 133 9.30 7.43 13.81
CA THR A 133 10.10 7.53 12.59
C THR A 133 9.85 8.88 11.94
N LYS A 134 10.93 9.62 11.73
CA LYS A 134 10.92 10.93 11.10
C LYS A 134 11.43 10.82 9.68
N VAL A 135 10.62 11.26 8.73
CA VAL A 135 10.96 11.24 7.30
C VAL A 135 11.15 12.68 6.83
N ILE A 136 12.26 12.93 6.15
CA ILE A 136 12.54 14.24 5.56
C ILE A 136 12.48 14.11 4.04
N ILE A 137 11.67 14.95 3.42
CA ILE A 137 11.47 15.00 1.96
C ILE A 137 12.06 16.27 1.37
N PRO A 138 12.43 16.30 0.07
CA PRO A 138 13.05 17.48 -0.53
C PRO A 138 12.09 18.66 -0.67
N GLY A 139 12.66 19.86 -0.63
CA GLY A 139 11.96 21.09 -0.91
C GLY A 139 10.87 21.44 0.08
N ARG A 140 9.68 21.72 -0.45
CA ARG A 140 8.47 22.00 0.33
C ARG A 140 7.44 20.91 0.12
N LYS A 141 6.62 20.66 1.15
CA LYS A 141 5.49 19.76 0.99
C LYS A 141 4.52 20.34 -0.03
N SER A 142 4.15 19.55 -1.04
CA SER A 142 3.10 19.92 -1.98
C SER A 142 1.76 19.94 -1.27
N GLU A 143 0.78 20.66 -1.80
CA GLU A 143 -0.58 20.67 -1.25
C GLU A 143 -1.18 19.27 -1.28
N ARG A 144 -0.93 18.52 -2.35
CA ARG A 144 -1.37 17.14 -2.47
C ARG A 144 -0.83 16.28 -1.34
N LEU A 145 0.47 16.37 -1.07
CA LEU A 145 1.11 15.62 0.00
C LEU A 145 0.55 16.02 1.37
N ARG A 146 0.34 17.31 1.62
CA ARG A 146 -0.26 17.77 2.88
C ARG A 146 -1.62 17.13 3.13
N GLY A 147 -2.43 17.01 2.07
CA GLY A 147 -3.72 16.35 2.17
C GLY A 147 -3.62 14.84 2.42
N GLU A 148 -2.52 14.23 2.01
CA GLU A 148 -2.31 12.79 2.16
C GLU A 148 -1.53 12.39 3.41
N ILE A 149 -0.84 13.33 4.08
CA ILE A 149 0.01 13.02 5.24
C ILE A 149 -0.74 12.28 6.34
N GLU A 150 -1.94 12.72 6.70
CA GLU A 150 -2.72 12.06 7.74
C GLU A 150 -3.08 10.61 7.35
N ALA A 151 -3.43 10.39 6.09
CA ALA A 151 -3.69 9.04 5.59
C ALA A 151 -2.43 8.18 5.63
N LEU A 152 -1.28 8.74 5.23
CA LEU A 152 0.00 8.03 5.27
C LEU A 152 0.40 7.66 6.71
N LYS A 153 0.21 8.57 7.65
CA LYS A 153 0.49 8.29 9.07
C LYS A 153 -0.33 7.11 9.57
N LYS A 154 -1.61 7.09 9.24
CA LYS A 154 -2.52 6.01 9.65
C LYS A 154 -2.15 4.68 9.00
N ILE A 155 -1.78 4.72 7.72
CA ILE A 155 -1.33 3.53 7.00
C ILE A 155 -0.08 2.93 7.65
N VAL A 156 0.92 3.77 7.92
CA VAL A 156 2.18 3.32 8.53
C VAL A 156 1.92 2.75 9.93
N LYS A 157 1.06 3.38 10.70
CA LYS A 157 0.67 2.90 12.02
C LYS A 157 -0.01 1.54 11.95
N GLN A 158 -0.95 1.37 11.03
CA GLN A 158 -1.70 0.12 10.88
C GLN A 158 -0.84 -1.02 10.35
N VAL A 159 -0.01 -0.75 9.36
CA VAL A 159 0.78 -1.78 8.68
C VAL A 159 2.03 -2.17 9.47
N LYS A 160 2.74 -1.20 10.03
CA LYS A 160 4.03 -1.42 10.71
C LYS A 160 4.02 -1.08 12.20
N GLY A 161 2.95 -0.45 12.71
CA GLY A 161 2.91 -0.01 14.10
C GLY A 161 3.85 1.15 14.42
N ILE A 162 4.21 1.92 13.41
CA ILE A 162 5.19 3.01 13.53
C ILE A 162 4.48 4.36 13.60
N GLU A 163 4.90 5.21 14.55
CA GLU A 163 4.50 6.61 14.58
C GLU A 163 5.33 7.36 13.54
N LEU A 164 4.66 8.01 12.59
CA LEU A 164 5.31 8.70 11.49
C LEU A 164 5.26 10.21 11.67
N MET A 165 6.41 10.86 11.46
CA MET A 165 6.50 12.33 11.35
C MET A 165 7.12 12.66 10.01
N VAL A 166 6.48 13.55 9.24
CA VAL A 166 6.96 13.97 7.92
C VAL A 166 7.35 15.44 7.96
N GLU A 167 8.58 15.75 7.57
CA GLU A 167 9.07 17.10 7.45
C GLU A 167 9.64 17.35 6.06
N SER A 168 9.47 18.57 5.56
CA SER A 168 10.17 18.98 4.35
C SER A 168 11.60 19.44 4.71
N GLU A 169 12.48 19.42 3.72
CA GLU A 169 13.85 19.93 3.88
C GLU A 169 13.87 21.35 4.41
N LYS A 170 12.96 22.22 3.93
CA LYS A 170 12.87 23.60 4.41
C LYS A 170 12.45 23.70 5.87
N GLU A 171 11.48 22.88 6.28
CA GLU A 171 11.05 22.86 7.67
C GLU A 171 12.18 22.37 8.60
N ALA A 172 12.93 21.38 8.17
CA ALA A 172 14.07 20.85 8.92
C ALA A 172 15.17 21.89 9.07
N MET A 173 15.44 22.64 8.01
CA MET A 173 16.45 23.71 8.04
C MET A 173 16.06 24.86 8.95
N LEU A 174 14.77 25.19 9.06
CA LEU A 174 14.31 26.27 9.91
C LEU A 174 14.44 25.97 11.42
N ARG A 175 14.64 24.71 11.78
CA ARG A 175 14.82 24.29 13.18
C ARG A 175 16.27 24.31 13.65
N MET A 176 17.21 24.46 12.74
CA MET A 176 18.63 24.49 13.11
C MET A 176 19.08 25.87 13.61
#